data_2f371652ffb29c9959034fef55e7a91e
#
_entry.id   2f371652ffb29c9959034fef55e7a91e
#
_cell.length_a   1.000
_cell.length_b   1.000
_cell.length_c   1.000
_cell.angle_alpha   90.00
_cell.angle_beta   90.00
_cell.angle_gamma   90.00
#
_symmetry.space_group_name_H-M   'P 1'
#
loop_
_entity.id
_entity.type
_entity.pdbx_description
1 polymer ?
#
loop_
_entity_poly.entity_id
_entity_poly.type
_entity_poly.pdbx_seq_one_letter_code
_entity_poly.pdbx_strand_id
1 'polypeptide(L)'
;MKRVLSLAIVLMLAFSCVFTAFAQTDDTASPDEAKKVTELKITKLPDKLTYTSEDVIEPDIDLSKIADENATEESLIKYFSQFNLELKLDLTGMEIEAVYSDGTTEKVDAKDCKAELADPFNYGEVIKALIESEKNMPDFTEDMTEDEFKKIVTELNSKLYGMIYREYTVNVSYQDAQTSYKINFKNIWPDVPELDDRYEVVSVKAPEKVNY
;
A
#
# COMPACT_ATOMS: atom_id res chain seq x y z
N MET A 1 13.23 16.65 11.87
CA MET A 1 11.76 16.59 12.00
C MET A 1 11.01 17.34 10.90
N LYS A 2 11.25 18.63 10.65
CA LYS A 2 10.51 19.39 9.59
C LYS A 2 10.62 18.78 8.17
N ARG A 3 11.73 18.13 7.85
CA ARG A 3 11.99 17.51 6.52
C ARG A 3 11.28 16.16 6.34
N VAL A 4 11.23 15.32 7.40
CA VAL A 4 10.48 14.03 7.39
C VAL A 4 9.00 14.29 7.24
N LEU A 5 8.48 15.32 7.92
CA LEU A 5 7.09 15.70 7.84
C LEU A 5 6.70 16.10 6.41
N SER A 6 7.56 16.85 5.71
CA SER A 6 7.33 17.20 4.30
C SER A 6 7.34 15.99 3.37
N LEU A 7 8.23 15.02 3.59
CA LEU A 7 8.32 13.82 2.76
C LEU A 7 7.14 12.86 3.00
N ALA A 8 6.72 12.70 4.26
CA ALA A 8 5.56 11.90 4.63
C ALA A 8 4.26 12.47 4.04
N ILE A 9 4.09 13.80 4.04
CA ILE A 9 2.93 14.48 3.45
C ILE A 9 2.89 14.29 1.93
N VAL A 10 4.03 14.35 1.25
CA VAL A 10 4.12 14.13 -0.22
C VAL A 10 3.75 12.69 -0.58
N LEU A 11 4.16 11.70 0.23
CA LEU A 11 3.81 10.29 0.01
C LEU A 11 2.30 10.04 0.22
N MET A 12 1.66 10.74 1.16
CA MET A 12 0.21 10.60 1.44
C MET A 12 -0.67 11.28 0.39
N LEU A 13 -0.25 12.43 -0.16
CA LEU A 13 -1.03 13.15 -1.17
C LEU A 13 -1.13 12.38 -2.51
N ALA A 14 -0.27 11.38 -2.73
CA ALA A 14 -0.32 10.51 -3.90
C ALA A 14 -1.45 9.46 -3.85
N PHE A 15 -2.14 9.32 -2.70
CA PHE A 15 -3.15 8.28 -2.49
C PHE A 15 -4.61 8.78 -2.43
N SER A 16 -4.88 10.08 -2.62
CA SER A 16 -6.23 10.61 -2.45
C SER A 16 -7.13 10.39 -3.67
N CYS A 17 -8.10 9.51 -3.62
CA CYS A 17 -9.43 9.64 -4.26
C CYS A 17 -10.44 8.50 -3.94
N VAL A 18 -11.61 8.95 -3.44
CA VAL A 18 -13.00 8.45 -3.56
C VAL A 18 -13.48 7.21 -2.77
N PHE A 19 -14.42 7.49 -1.85
CA PHE A 19 -15.24 6.55 -1.07
C PHE A 19 -16.45 6.01 -1.82
N THR A 20 -16.78 4.72 -1.65
CA THR A 20 -18.17 4.22 -1.59
C THR A 20 -18.28 3.01 -0.66
N ALA A 21 -19.22 3.07 0.27
CA ALA A 21 -19.51 2.04 1.26
C ALA A 21 -20.54 1.00 0.76
N PHE A 22 -20.35 -0.27 1.09
CA PHE A 22 -21.38 -1.31 0.93
C PHE A 22 -21.72 -1.98 2.26
N ALA A 23 -23.02 -2.16 2.46
CA ALA A 23 -23.64 -2.73 3.66
C ALA A 23 -23.75 -4.26 3.56
N GLN A 24 -23.57 -4.91 4.70
CA GLN A 24 -23.66 -6.35 4.91
C GLN A 24 -25.10 -6.74 5.35
N THR A 25 -25.66 -7.78 4.76
CA THR A 25 -26.93 -8.39 5.22
C THR A 25 -26.66 -9.78 5.76
N ASP A 26 -27.16 -9.99 6.98
CA ASP A 26 -27.10 -11.23 7.75
C ASP A 26 -28.30 -12.13 7.38
N ASP A 27 -28.07 -13.42 7.12
CA ASP A 27 -29.15 -14.37 6.97
C ASP A 27 -28.81 -15.73 7.62
N THR A 28 -29.59 -16.11 8.60
CA THR A 28 -29.41 -17.29 9.44
C THR A 28 -30.19 -18.50 8.89
N ALA A 29 -29.47 -19.61 8.66
CA ALA A 29 -30.06 -20.91 8.36
C ALA A 29 -29.68 -21.99 9.39
N SER A 30 -30.65 -22.83 9.68
CA SER A 30 -30.76 -23.86 10.72
C SER A 30 -29.81 -25.07 10.57
N PRO A 31 -29.47 -25.81 11.67
CA PRO A 31 -28.40 -26.82 11.62
C PRO A 31 -28.95 -28.18 11.20
N ASP A 32 -28.70 -28.58 9.98
CA ASP A 32 -28.54 -29.98 9.57
C ASP A 32 -27.05 -30.33 9.80
N GLU A 33 -26.63 -31.58 10.05
CA GLU A 33 -25.20 -31.92 10.32
C GLU A 33 -24.35 -31.42 9.16
N ALA A 34 -23.92 -30.17 9.29
CA ALA A 34 -23.30 -29.43 8.22
C ALA A 34 -21.97 -30.10 7.85
N LYS A 35 -21.91 -30.67 6.66
CA LYS A 35 -20.66 -31.16 6.07
C LYS A 35 -19.58 -30.11 6.26
N LYS A 36 -18.49 -30.48 6.90
CA LYS A 36 -17.38 -29.55 7.15
C LYS A 36 -16.53 -29.40 5.89
N VAL A 37 -16.24 -28.19 5.47
CA VAL A 37 -15.25 -27.92 4.42
C VAL A 37 -13.86 -28.22 4.96
N THR A 38 -13.12 -29.09 4.25
CA THR A 38 -11.77 -29.54 4.63
C THR A 38 -10.69 -28.93 3.78
N GLU A 39 -11.00 -28.51 2.54
CA GLU A 39 -10.06 -27.92 1.60
C GLU A 39 -10.78 -26.94 0.65
N LEU A 40 -10.10 -25.86 0.27
CA LEU A 40 -10.51 -24.99 -0.83
C LEU A 40 -9.52 -25.11 -1.98
N LYS A 41 -10.04 -25.17 -3.21
CA LYS A 41 -9.24 -25.23 -4.44
C LYS A 41 -9.63 -24.09 -5.36
N ILE A 42 -8.66 -23.24 -5.71
CA ILE A 42 -8.82 -22.28 -6.79
C ILE A 42 -8.62 -23.05 -8.10
N THR A 43 -9.70 -23.19 -8.88
CA THR A 43 -9.65 -23.87 -10.19
C THR A 43 -9.45 -22.88 -11.33
N LYS A 44 -9.77 -21.59 -11.10
CA LYS A 44 -9.46 -20.49 -12.00
C LYS A 44 -9.14 -19.24 -11.17
N LEU A 45 -8.03 -18.56 -11.50
CA LEU A 45 -7.65 -17.28 -10.88
C LEU A 45 -8.62 -16.18 -11.27
N PRO A 46 -8.75 -15.12 -10.46
CA PRO A 46 -9.55 -13.94 -10.83
C PRO A 46 -8.97 -13.25 -12.07
N ASP A 47 -9.82 -12.51 -12.76
CA ASP A 47 -9.43 -11.82 -13.99
C ASP A 47 -8.44 -10.67 -13.70
N LYS A 48 -8.47 -10.09 -12.50
CA LYS A 48 -7.56 -9.04 -12.05
C LYS A 48 -6.48 -9.57 -11.10
N LEU A 49 -5.23 -9.53 -11.56
CA LEU A 49 -4.04 -9.96 -10.77
C LEU A 49 -3.02 -8.82 -10.58
N THR A 50 -3.29 -7.64 -11.12
CA THR A 50 -2.45 -6.45 -10.95
C THR A 50 -3.26 -5.35 -10.32
N TYR A 51 -2.75 -4.81 -9.24
CA TYR A 51 -3.34 -3.75 -8.44
C TYR A 51 -2.40 -2.55 -8.39
N THR A 52 -2.97 -1.37 -8.18
CA THR A 52 -2.26 -0.09 -8.16
C THR A 52 -2.72 0.75 -6.98
N SER A 53 -2.17 1.95 -6.83
CA SER A 53 -2.62 2.89 -5.80
C SER A 53 -4.12 3.23 -5.86
N GLU A 54 -4.76 3.12 -7.03
CA GLU A 54 -6.21 3.33 -7.19
C GLU A 54 -7.06 2.25 -6.50
N ASP A 55 -6.46 1.10 -6.25
CA ASP A 55 -7.11 -0.04 -5.61
C ASP A 55 -6.92 -0.05 -4.09
N VAL A 56 -6.17 0.89 -3.53
CA VAL A 56 -5.92 0.97 -2.08
C VAL A 56 -7.18 1.43 -1.36
N ILE A 57 -7.48 0.79 -0.23
CA ILE A 57 -8.41 1.29 0.76
C ILE A 57 -7.62 2.23 1.66
N GLU A 58 -7.90 3.53 1.55
CA GLU A 58 -7.17 4.54 2.32
C GLU A 58 -7.44 4.38 3.82
N PRO A 59 -6.39 4.33 4.65
CA PRO A 59 -6.57 4.35 6.10
C PRO A 59 -7.08 5.72 6.55
N ASP A 60 -7.93 5.74 7.57
CA ASP A 60 -8.41 6.99 8.20
C ASP A 60 -7.28 7.58 9.08
N ILE A 61 -6.47 8.45 8.49
CA ILE A 61 -5.31 9.06 9.12
C ILE A 61 -5.69 10.42 9.72
N ASP A 62 -5.58 10.52 11.05
CA ASP A 62 -5.72 11.79 11.76
C ASP A 62 -4.46 12.66 11.57
N LEU A 63 -4.55 13.64 10.67
CA LEU A 63 -3.46 14.56 10.36
C LEU A 63 -3.00 15.39 11.58
N SER A 64 -3.85 15.57 12.61
CA SER A 64 -3.47 16.29 13.82
C SER A 64 -2.36 15.58 14.60
N LYS A 65 -2.29 14.24 14.50
CA LYS A 65 -1.24 13.44 15.13
C LYS A 65 0.12 13.61 14.46
N ILE A 66 0.12 13.98 13.19
CA ILE A 66 1.32 14.22 12.40
C ILE A 66 1.80 15.66 12.58
N ALA A 67 0.86 16.60 12.67
CA ALA A 67 1.13 18.02 12.81
C ALA A 67 1.47 18.45 14.26
N ASP A 68 1.41 17.54 15.24
CA ASP A 68 1.74 17.84 16.64
C ASP A 68 3.21 18.24 16.76
N GLU A 69 3.47 19.44 17.25
CA GLU A 69 4.84 19.98 17.46
C GLU A 69 5.65 19.13 18.46
N ASN A 70 4.97 18.34 19.32
CA ASN A 70 5.58 17.45 20.27
C ASN A 70 5.70 16.00 19.75
N ALA A 71 5.27 15.75 18.51
CA ALA A 71 5.40 14.42 17.93
C ALA A 71 6.85 13.99 17.86
N THR A 72 7.16 12.84 18.47
CA THR A 72 8.47 12.19 18.38
C THR A 72 8.48 11.18 17.23
N GLU A 73 9.69 10.82 16.75
CA GLU A 73 9.84 9.74 15.78
C GLU A 73 9.14 8.45 16.24
N GLU A 74 9.33 8.09 17.51
CA GLU A 74 8.72 6.90 18.10
C GLU A 74 7.19 6.98 18.11
N SER A 75 6.62 8.15 18.46
CA SER A 75 5.17 8.36 18.45
C SER A 75 4.58 8.25 17.03
N LEU A 76 5.28 8.76 16.03
CA LEU A 76 4.88 8.66 14.63
C LEU A 76 4.93 7.20 14.15
N ILE A 77 6.03 6.50 14.38
CA ILE A 77 6.15 5.07 14.02
C ILE A 77 5.02 4.28 14.68
N LYS A 78 4.79 4.47 15.98
CA LYS A 78 3.71 3.79 16.71
C LYS A 78 2.32 4.10 16.14
N TYR A 79 2.07 5.35 15.80
CA TYR A 79 0.80 5.76 15.19
C TYR A 79 0.59 5.07 13.84
N PHE A 80 1.58 5.14 12.95
CA PHE A 80 1.47 4.52 11.63
C PHE A 80 1.49 2.98 11.64
N SER A 81 2.05 2.36 12.69
CA SER A 81 2.02 0.90 12.86
C SER A 81 0.63 0.31 13.08
N GLN A 82 -0.39 1.15 13.29
CA GLN A 82 -1.78 0.70 13.38
C GLN A 82 -2.39 0.43 11.99
N PHE A 83 -1.76 0.88 10.93
CA PHE A 83 -2.27 0.79 9.57
C PHE A 83 -1.44 -0.19 8.73
N ASN A 84 -2.13 -1.02 7.99
CA ASN A 84 -1.55 -1.91 7.00
C ASN A 84 -2.12 -1.58 5.62
N LEU A 85 -1.42 -2.00 4.56
CA LEU A 85 -1.96 -1.94 3.21
C LEU A 85 -3.23 -2.78 3.13
N GLU A 86 -4.31 -2.16 2.70
CA GLU A 86 -5.55 -2.83 2.33
C GLU A 86 -5.87 -2.55 0.87
N LEU A 87 -6.28 -3.58 0.12
CA LEU A 87 -6.65 -3.48 -1.29
C LEU A 87 -8.11 -3.85 -1.49
N LYS A 88 -8.77 -3.16 -2.43
CA LYS A 88 -10.07 -3.54 -2.97
C LYS A 88 -9.88 -4.74 -3.89
N LEU A 89 -9.78 -5.94 -3.30
CA LEU A 89 -9.57 -7.19 -4.03
C LEU A 89 -10.80 -7.53 -4.87
N ASP A 90 -10.57 -7.73 -6.17
CA ASP A 90 -11.62 -8.12 -7.13
C ASP A 90 -11.50 -9.61 -7.45
N LEU A 91 -12.47 -10.39 -7.03
CA LEU A 91 -12.53 -11.83 -7.27
C LEU A 91 -13.33 -12.21 -8.54
N THR A 92 -13.73 -11.24 -9.35
CA THR A 92 -14.47 -11.49 -10.61
C THR A 92 -13.71 -12.49 -11.48
N GLY A 93 -14.42 -13.47 -12.00
CA GLY A 93 -13.87 -14.53 -12.83
C GLY A 93 -13.17 -15.65 -12.08
N MET A 94 -13.00 -15.56 -10.75
CA MET A 94 -12.45 -16.63 -9.94
C MET A 94 -13.41 -17.80 -9.84
N GLU A 95 -12.88 -19.04 -9.96
CA GLU A 95 -13.62 -20.26 -9.70
C GLU A 95 -12.98 -21.00 -8.52
N ILE A 96 -13.84 -21.34 -7.55
CA ILE A 96 -13.44 -21.98 -6.30
C ILE A 96 -14.28 -23.25 -6.10
N GLU A 97 -13.63 -24.30 -5.64
CA GLU A 97 -14.28 -25.55 -5.22
C GLU A 97 -13.98 -25.82 -3.75
N ALA A 98 -15.01 -26.12 -2.98
CA ALA A 98 -14.88 -26.63 -1.62
C ALA A 98 -14.93 -28.16 -1.63
N VAL A 99 -13.98 -28.78 -0.95
CA VAL A 99 -13.97 -30.21 -0.67
C VAL A 99 -14.51 -30.42 0.75
N TYR A 100 -15.52 -31.27 0.88
CA TYR A 100 -16.16 -31.55 2.17
C TYR A 100 -15.60 -32.81 2.82
N SER A 101 -15.87 -32.96 4.11
CA SER A 101 -15.41 -34.10 4.92
C SER A 101 -15.90 -35.47 4.45
N ASP A 102 -16.98 -35.51 3.66
CA ASP A 102 -17.51 -36.71 3.04
C ASP A 102 -16.90 -37.01 1.66
N GLY A 103 -15.91 -36.20 1.21
CA GLY A 103 -15.25 -36.32 -0.07
C GLY A 103 -16.01 -35.70 -1.25
N THR A 104 -17.18 -35.11 -1.02
CA THR A 104 -17.89 -34.38 -2.08
C THR A 104 -17.23 -33.04 -2.36
N THR A 105 -17.39 -32.53 -3.60
CA THR A 105 -16.86 -31.24 -4.03
C THR A 105 -18.01 -30.39 -4.56
N GLU A 106 -18.07 -29.12 -4.16
CA GLU A 106 -19.07 -28.18 -4.62
C GLU A 106 -18.40 -26.87 -5.05
N LYS A 107 -18.95 -26.22 -6.08
CA LYS A 107 -18.53 -24.86 -6.46
C LYS A 107 -19.02 -23.85 -5.41
N VAL A 108 -18.11 -22.97 -5.00
CA VAL A 108 -18.38 -21.86 -4.09
C VAL A 108 -18.38 -20.57 -4.88
N ASP A 109 -19.38 -19.72 -4.67
CA ASP A 109 -19.38 -18.38 -5.26
C ASP A 109 -18.29 -17.55 -4.59
N ALA A 110 -17.42 -16.94 -5.40
CA ALA A 110 -16.32 -16.13 -4.90
C ALA A 110 -16.75 -14.97 -3.98
N LYS A 111 -17.98 -14.46 -4.15
CA LYS A 111 -18.56 -13.43 -3.27
C LYS A 111 -18.83 -13.91 -1.85
N ASP A 112 -18.99 -15.22 -1.64
CA ASP A 112 -19.21 -15.82 -0.32
C ASP A 112 -17.88 -16.12 0.40
N CYS A 113 -16.75 -15.86 -0.26
CA CYS A 113 -15.40 -16.00 0.29
C CYS A 113 -14.88 -14.66 0.83
N LYS A 114 -14.10 -14.72 1.91
CA LYS A 114 -13.31 -13.59 2.38
C LYS A 114 -11.94 -13.63 1.71
N ALA A 115 -11.49 -12.50 1.17
CA ALA A 115 -10.15 -12.36 0.61
C ALA A 115 -9.39 -11.25 1.34
N GLU A 116 -8.13 -11.51 1.70
CA GLU A 116 -7.29 -10.54 2.38
C GLU A 116 -5.80 -10.79 2.06
N LEU A 117 -4.97 -9.74 2.15
CA LEU A 117 -3.52 -9.90 2.02
C LEU A 117 -2.97 -10.70 3.19
N ALA A 118 -2.14 -11.73 2.91
CA ALA A 118 -1.52 -12.56 3.93
C ALA A 118 -0.42 -11.83 4.71
N ASP A 119 0.33 -10.97 4.02
CA ASP A 119 1.46 -10.22 4.57
C ASP A 119 1.47 -8.80 3.97
N PRO A 120 0.49 -7.95 4.35
CA PRO A 120 0.45 -6.56 3.90
C PRO A 120 1.64 -5.79 4.47
N PHE A 121 2.17 -4.80 3.73
CA PHE A 121 3.14 -3.90 4.36
C PHE A 121 2.48 -3.05 5.45
N ASN A 122 3.25 -2.75 6.48
CA ASN A 122 2.83 -1.90 7.58
C ASN A 122 3.34 -0.47 7.35
N TYR A 123 2.47 0.53 7.48
CA TYR A 123 2.86 1.94 7.27
C TYR A 123 3.92 2.41 8.27
N GLY A 124 3.93 1.89 9.50
CA GLY A 124 4.97 2.20 10.49
C GLY A 124 6.36 1.76 10.06
N GLU A 125 6.48 0.64 9.33
CA GLU A 125 7.76 0.18 8.78
C GLU A 125 8.28 1.12 7.69
N VAL A 126 7.38 1.67 6.86
CA VAL A 126 7.73 2.66 5.84
C VAL A 126 8.20 3.96 6.51
N ILE A 127 7.46 4.46 7.51
CA ILE A 127 7.86 5.66 8.27
C ILE A 127 9.22 5.45 8.97
N LYS A 128 9.43 4.29 9.58
CA LYS A 128 10.72 3.93 10.18
C LYS A 128 11.85 3.95 9.16
N ALA A 129 11.64 3.35 7.98
CA ALA A 129 12.64 3.34 6.91
C ALA A 129 12.95 4.74 6.38
N LEU A 130 11.95 5.64 6.31
CA LEU A 130 12.12 7.05 5.97
C LEU A 130 12.98 7.78 7.01
N ILE A 131 12.67 7.64 8.30
CA ILE A 131 13.41 8.26 9.41
C ILE A 131 14.86 7.77 9.43
N GLU A 132 15.09 6.46 9.29
CA GLU A 132 16.43 5.89 9.23
C GLU A 132 17.21 6.38 8.00
N SER A 133 16.55 6.54 6.88
CA SER A 133 17.17 7.06 5.66
C SER A 133 17.57 8.52 5.83
N GLU A 134 16.73 9.35 6.48
CA GLU A 134 17.07 10.75 6.76
C GLU A 134 18.30 10.86 7.67
N LYS A 135 18.41 10.02 8.72
CA LYS A 135 19.57 10.01 9.63
C LYS A 135 20.89 9.64 8.92
N ASN A 136 20.81 8.86 7.87
CA ASN A 136 21.94 8.41 7.08
C ASN A 136 22.18 9.26 5.83
N MET A 137 21.31 10.24 5.56
CA MET A 137 21.54 11.19 4.47
C MET A 137 22.72 12.10 4.80
N PRO A 138 23.63 12.30 3.86
CA PRO A 138 24.64 13.34 4.00
C PRO A 138 23.96 14.72 4.13
N ASP A 139 24.61 15.63 4.86
CA ASP A 139 24.14 17.01 4.91
C ASP A 139 24.12 17.57 3.47
N PHE A 140 22.96 18.09 3.08
CA PHE A 140 22.83 18.80 1.81
C PHE A 140 23.59 20.11 1.92
N THR A 141 24.84 20.09 1.43
CA THR A 141 25.69 21.29 1.36
C THR A 141 25.49 21.99 0.02
N GLU A 142 25.82 23.29 -0.02
CA GLU A 142 25.79 24.06 -1.28
C GLU A 142 26.76 23.48 -2.34
N ASP A 143 27.72 22.66 -1.91
CA ASP A 143 28.71 22.03 -2.78
C ASP A 143 28.27 20.67 -3.32
N MET A 144 27.10 20.14 -2.91
CA MET A 144 26.59 18.87 -3.40
C MET A 144 26.24 18.96 -4.89
N THR A 145 26.80 18.06 -5.67
CA THR A 145 26.51 18.00 -7.11
C THR A 145 25.11 17.44 -7.37
N GLU A 146 24.52 17.81 -8.51
CA GLU A 146 23.23 17.29 -8.94
C GLU A 146 23.22 15.77 -9.05
N ASP A 147 24.32 15.17 -9.51
CA ASP A 147 24.46 13.71 -9.64
C ASP A 147 24.48 13.01 -8.28
N GLU A 148 25.14 13.57 -7.27
CA GLU A 148 25.12 13.04 -5.91
C GLU A 148 23.71 13.11 -5.31
N PHE A 149 23.02 14.22 -5.52
CA PHE A 149 21.62 14.37 -5.10
C PHE A 149 20.70 13.34 -5.78
N LYS A 150 20.77 13.22 -7.12
CA LYS A 150 20.00 12.23 -7.89
C LYS A 150 20.26 10.81 -7.40
N LYS A 151 21.51 10.46 -7.13
CA LYS A 151 21.86 9.14 -6.62
C LYS A 151 21.20 8.85 -5.28
N ILE A 152 21.25 9.77 -4.31
CA ILE A 152 20.64 9.62 -2.99
C ILE A 152 19.12 9.44 -3.12
N VAL A 153 18.47 10.29 -3.90
CA VAL A 153 17.00 10.22 -4.12
C VAL A 153 16.62 8.91 -4.79
N THR A 154 17.38 8.45 -5.77
CA THR A 154 17.14 7.19 -6.47
C THR A 154 17.27 5.99 -5.54
N GLU A 155 18.33 5.95 -4.72
CA GLU A 155 18.54 4.88 -3.74
C GLU A 155 17.41 4.84 -2.68
N LEU A 156 16.99 5.99 -2.18
CA LEU A 156 15.87 6.10 -1.24
C LEU A 156 14.56 5.61 -1.87
N ASN A 157 14.26 6.11 -3.05
CA ASN A 157 13.06 5.71 -3.78
C ASN A 157 13.06 4.21 -4.05
N SER A 158 14.14 3.63 -4.57
CA SER A 158 14.25 2.19 -4.82
C SER A 158 13.96 1.35 -3.59
N LYS A 159 14.50 1.77 -2.43
CA LYS A 159 14.26 1.07 -1.16
C LYS A 159 12.80 1.11 -0.76
N LEU A 160 12.17 2.29 -0.77
CA LEU A 160 10.77 2.48 -0.39
C LEU A 160 9.81 1.79 -1.37
N TYR A 161 10.06 1.94 -2.67
CA TYR A 161 9.27 1.26 -3.70
C TYR A 161 9.31 -0.26 -3.54
N GLY A 162 10.49 -0.84 -3.27
CA GLY A 162 10.62 -2.27 -3.06
C GLY A 162 9.89 -2.80 -1.82
N MET A 163 9.67 -1.95 -0.80
CA MET A 163 8.87 -2.32 0.38
C MET A 163 7.37 -2.36 0.05
N ILE A 164 6.89 -1.48 -0.82
CA ILE A 164 5.47 -1.26 -1.09
C ILE A 164 5.02 -2.03 -2.35
N TYR A 165 5.73 -1.83 -3.47
CA TYR A 165 5.35 -2.36 -4.78
C TYR A 165 6.03 -3.69 -5.05
N ARG A 166 5.35 -4.76 -4.71
CA ARG A 166 5.86 -6.14 -4.81
C ARG A 166 4.73 -7.13 -5.10
N GLU A 167 5.08 -8.38 -5.21
CA GLU A 167 4.13 -9.49 -5.20
C GLU A 167 3.59 -9.70 -3.78
N TYR A 168 2.27 -9.83 -3.66
CA TYR A 168 1.58 -10.17 -2.42
C TYR A 168 0.84 -11.49 -2.58
N THR A 169 0.72 -12.21 -1.47
CA THR A 169 -0.15 -13.39 -1.37
C THR A 169 -1.51 -12.94 -0.85
N VAL A 170 -2.57 -13.36 -1.53
CA VAL A 170 -3.95 -13.18 -1.09
C VAL A 170 -4.45 -14.49 -0.53
N ASN A 171 -4.90 -14.48 0.71
CA ASN A 171 -5.61 -15.57 1.34
C ASN A 171 -7.09 -15.48 0.99
N VAL A 172 -7.66 -16.60 0.57
CA VAL A 172 -9.09 -16.75 0.32
C VAL A 172 -9.64 -17.77 1.28
N SER A 173 -10.61 -17.39 2.08
CA SER A 173 -11.22 -18.26 3.09
C SER A 173 -12.73 -18.40 2.88
N TYR A 174 -13.21 -19.60 3.15
CA TYR A 174 -14.63 -19.96 3.16
C TYR A 174 -14.87 -20.99 4.27
N GLN A 175 -15.76 -20.68 5.20
CA GLN A 175 -15.92 -21.42 6.45
C GLN A 175 -14.57 -21.54 7.18
N ASP A 176 -14.14 -22.77 7.51
CA ASP A 176 -12.89 -23.05 8.23
C ASP A 176 -11.69 -23.36 7.29
N ALA A 177 -11.90 -23.37 5.97
CA ALA A 177 -10.88 -23.71 4.99
C ALA A 177 -10.31 -22.45 4.31
N GLN A 178 -9.05 -22.54 3.91
CA GLN A 178 -8.30 -21.44 3.29
C GLN A 178 -7.47 -21.96 2.13
N THR A 179 -7.32 -21.10 1.12
CA THR A 179 -6.38 -21.25 0.00
C THR A 179 -5.73 -19.92 -0.30
N SER A 180 -4.82 -19.84 -1.26
CA SER A 180 -4.16 -18.58 -1.59
C SER A 180 -3.76 -18.47 -3.05
N TYR A 181 -3.58 -17.24 -3.52
CA TYR A 181 -3.01 -16.93 -4.83
C TYR A 181 -2.14 -15.67 -4.74
N LYS A 182 -1.47 -15.32 -5.83
CA LYS A 182 -0.54 -14.19 -5.86
C LYS A 182 -1.06 -13.07 -6.75
N ILE A 183 -0.81 -11.85 -6.32
CA ILE A 183 -1.07 -10.62 -7.08
C ILE A 183 0.18 -9.76 -7.15
N ASN A 184 0.22 -8.86 -8.13
CA ASN A 184 1.25 -7.83 -8.22
C ASN A 184 0.66 -6.48 -7.82
N PHE A 185 1.30 -5.81 -6.86
CA PHE A 185 1.00 -4.41 -6.57
C PHE A 185 2.08 -3.54 -7.23
N LYS A 186 1.66 -2.68 -8.16
CA LYS A 186 2.56 -1.88 -9.00
C LYS A 186 2.32 -0.39 -8.80
N ASN A 187 3.38 0.38 -8.94
CA ASN A 187 3.26 1.81 -9.08
C ASN A 187 2.63 2.14 -10.45
N ILE A 188 1.61 3.01 -10.45
CA ILE A 188 1.03 3.55 -11.69
C ILE A 188 1.83 4.73 -12.26
N TRP A 189 2.68 5.35 -11.44
CA TRP A 189 3.52 6.41 -11.96
C TRP A 189 4.51 5.78 -12.93
N PRO A 190 4.51 6.18 -14.20
CA PRO A 190 5.57 5.77 -15.12
C PRO A 190 6.90 6.11 -14.45
N ASP A 191 7.90 5.26 -14.66
CA ASP A 191 9.28 5.53 -14.22
C ASP A 191 9.51 7.03 -14.26
N VAL A 192 9.92 7.62 -13.11
CA VAL A 192 10.13 9.07 -13.04
C VAL A 192 10.82 9.45 -14.34
N PRO A 193 10.20 10.20 -15.24
CA PRO A 193 10.80 10.43 -16.54
C PRO A 193 12.18 10.95 -16.23
N GLU A 194 13.23 10.34 -16.82
CA GLU A 194 14.57 10.87 -16.77
C GLU A 194 14.40 12.37 -16.93
N LEU A 195 14.83 13.15 -15.92
CA LEU A 195 14.63 14.60 -15.94
C LEU A 195 15.15 15.04 -17.28
N ASP A 196 14.24 15.20 -18.23
CA ASP A 196 14.53 15.53 -19.60
C ASP A 196 15.35 16.80 -19.54
N ASP A 197 16.53 16.82 -20.14
CA ASP A 197 17.46 17.97 -20.19
C ASP A 197 16.82 19.28 -20.66
N ARG A 198 15.49 19.24 -20.95
CA ARG A 198 14.65 20.39 -21.29
C ARG A 198 14.24 21.27 -20.11
N TYR A 199 14.46 20.86 -18.86
CA TYR A 199 14.31 21.73 -17.70
C TYR A 199 15.64 22.41 -17.37
N GLU A 200 16.12 23.26 -18.28
CA GLU A 200 17.09 24.29 -17.88
C GLU A 200 16.46 25.12 -16.78
N VAL A 201 17.07 25.12 -15.60
CA VAL A 201 16.73 26.06 -14.54
C VAL A 201 17.07 27.46 -15.07
N VAL A 202 16.10 28.09 -15.70
CA VAL A 202 16.21 29.51 -16.03
C VAL A 202 16.45 30.25 -14.72
N SER A 203 17.65 30.80 -14.54
CA SER A 203 18.13 31.46 -13.36
C SER A 203 17.03 32.36 -12.77
N VAL A 204 16.62 32.07 -11.53
CA VAL A 204 15.75 32.96 -10.75
C VAL A 204 16.56 34.22 -10.47
N LYS A 205 16.33 35.31 -11.22
CA LYS A 205 16.87 36.62 -10.87
C LYS A 205 16.27 37.02 -9.54
N ALA A 206 17.10 37.14 -8.51
CA ALA A 206 16.67 37.75 -7.27
C ALA A 206 16.09 39.15 -7.57
N PRO A 207 14.94 39.53 -6.94
CA PRO A 207 14.39 40.85 -7.14
C PRO A 207 15.43 41.90 -6.68
N GLU A 208 15.66 42.93 -7.51
CA GLU A 208 16.50 44.05 -7.13
C GLU A 208 15.96 44.65 -5.83
N LYS A 209 16.89 44.91 -4.89
CA LYS A 209 16.52 45.57 -3.61
C LYS A 209 15.83 46.87 -3.92
N VAL A 210 14.54 46.97 -3.60
CA VAL A 210 13.83 48.24 -3.57
C VAL A 210 14.29 48.97 -2.31
N ASN A 211 15.10 50.00 -2.46
CA ASN A 211 15.45 50.90 -1.36
C ASN A 211 14.22 51.79 -1.11
N TYR A 212 13.70 51.75 0.11
CA TYR A 212 12.74 52.71 0.62
C TYR A 212 13.45 53.91 1.22
#